data_e5270bf49e093eadc5326e069b9d7e9f
#
_entry.id   e5270bf49e093eadc5326e069b9d7e9f
#
_cell.length_a   1.000
_cell.length_b   1.000
_cell.length_c   1.000
_cell.angle_alpha   90.00
_cell.angle_beta   90.00
_cell.angle_gamma   90.00
#
_symmetry.space_group_name_H-M   'P 1'
#
loop_
_entity.id
_entity.type
_entity.pdbx_description
1 polymer ?
#
loop_
_entity_poly.entity_id
_entity_poly.type
_entity_poly.pdbx_seq_one_letter_code
_entity_poly.pdbx_strand_id
1 'polypeptide(L)'
;AGFPTITPDLEAALPGRFTRDLAGNLTAIDSRPLNFERYQRQDLRTGLNYSRAFGRPNPTTGTPLPGQPGSARPPVPGGGGVMIVTGPGGGPPPGGGGQFRMGGGGPRGGGRGMAMQPGQGRFNLSLYHTYRFEDEIVIADGLPTLDLLDGDATSSRGGTPKNELQAQAGVFRNGMGAFMFANWREGTRIDGGVGGQDLDFSGQTTVSLNIFVDLNQRTSWVERFPILKGSRLNLGVNNLFDSRLEVTSQGSDVPLNYQPDYLDPQGRTVSLTFRKILF
;
A
#
# COMPACT_ATOMS: atom_id res chain seq x y z
N ALA A 1 2.53 -15.82 -15.40
CA ALA A 1 3.27 -15.58 -14.16
C ALA A 1 4.75 -15.39 -14.49
N GLY A 2 5.49 -14.64 -13.64
CA GLY A 2 6.94 -14.56 -13.73
C GLY A 2 7.59 -15.92 -13.47
N PHE A 3 8.86 -16.07 -13.84
CA PHE A 3 9.61 -17.27 -13.50
C PHE A 3 9.91 -17.24 -11.99
N PRO A 4 9.67 -18.34 -11.22
CA PRO A 4 9.94 -18.37 -9.79
C PRO A 4 11.44 -18.19 -9.48
N THR A 5 11.75 -17.83 -8.24
CA THR A 5 13.12 -17.87 -7.75
C THR A 5 13.62 -19.32 -7.78
N ILE A 6 14.90 -19.51 -8.12
CA ILE A 6 15.45 -20.84 -8.31
C ILE A 6 15.67 -21.47 -6.94
N THR A 7 14.95 -22.54 -6.68
CA THR A 7 15.09 -23.43 -5.54
C THR A 7 15.41 -24.83 -6.01
N PRO A 8 15.94 -25.73 -5.17
CA PRO A 8 16.17 -27.11 -5.51
C PRO A 8 14.92 -27.82 -6.03
N ASP A 9 13.76 -27.51 -5.44
CA ASP A 9 12.49 -28.10 -5.81
C ASP A 9 12.03 -27.62 -7.19
N LEU A 10 12.24 -26.34 -7.51
CA LEU A 10 11.96 -25.83 -8.85
C LEU A 10 12.86 -26.46 -9.92
N GLU A 11 14.16 -26.66 -9.61
CA GLU A 11 15.08 -27.32 -10.53
C GLU A 11 14.69 -28.79 -10.74
N ALA A 12 14.33 -29.51 -9.67
CA ALA A 12 13.84 -30.88 -9.75
C ALA A 12 12.54 -30.99 -10.57
N ALA A 13 11.65 -29.98 -10.40
CA ALA A 13 10.39 -29.90 -11.12
C ALA A 13 10.54 -29.60 -12.62
N LEU A 14 11.59 -28.85 -13.01
CA LEU A 14 11.79 -28.34 -14.36
C LEU A 14 13.20 -28.60 -14.89
N PRO A 15 13.73 -29.85 -14.89
CA PRO A 15 15.13 -30.14 -15.20
C PRO A 15 15.55 -29.68 -16.60
N GLY A 16 14.65 -29.61 -17.56
CA GLY A 16 14.94 -29.14 -18.92
C GLY A 16 15.11 -27.59 -19.04
N ARG A 17 14.89 -26.84 -17.99
CA ARG A 17 15.04 -25.39 -17.96
C ARG A 17 16.41 -24.93 -17.44
N PHE A 18 17.18 -25.84 -16.86
CA PHE A 18 18.45 -25.54 -16.21
C PHE A 18 19.58 -26.26 -16.93
N THR A 19 20.62 -25.53 -17.32
CA THR A 19 21.80 -26.08 -17.95
C THR A 19 22.99 -25.93 -17.02
N ARG A 20 23.68 -27.05 -16.73
CA ARG A 20 24.89 -27.06 -15.90
C ARG A 20 26.08 -27.49 -16.70
N ASP A 21 27.27 -27.03 -16.34
CA ASP A 21 28.54 -27.50 -16.87
C ASP A 21 28.94 -28.87 -16.27
N LEU A 22 30.05 -29.44 -16.74
CA LEU A 22 30.55 -30.72 -16.23
C LEU A 22 31.01 -30.64 -14.74
N ALA A 23 31.24 -29.43 -14.21
CA ALA A 23 31.58 -29.21 -12.81
C ALA A 23 30.32 -29.01 -11.93
N GLY A 24 29.11 -29.03 -12.52
CA GLY A 24 27.86 -28.84 -11.83
C GLY A 24 27.44 -27.38 -11.68
N ASN A 25 28.18 -26.39 -12.21
CA ASN A 25 27.82 -24.99 -12.12
C ASN A 25 26.67 -24.67 -13.09
N LEU A 26 25.72 -23.84 -12.64
CA LEU A 26 24.63 -23.38 -13.45
C LEU A 26 25.14 -22.41 -14.53
N THR A 27 24.95 -22.72 -15.80
CA THR A 27 25.44 -21.93 -16.92
C THR A 27 24.32 -21.22 -17.68
N ALA A 28 23.12 -21.74 -17.69
CA ALA A 28 21.97 -21.10 -18.32
C ALA A 28 20.65 -21.51 -17.68
N ILE A 29 19.67 -20.60 -17.75
CA ILE A 29 18.30 -20.79 -17.28
C ILE A 29 17.36 -20.32 -18.38
N ASP A 30 16.41 -21.15 -18.73
CA ASP A 30 15.28 -20.74 -19.56
C ASP A 30 14.17 -20.16 -18.66
N SER A 31 14.21 -18.85 -18.48
CA SER A 31 13.29 -18.09 -17.61
C SER A 31 12.00 -17.63 -18.31
N ARG A 32 11.63 -18.25 -19.44
CA ARG A 32 10.36 -17.93 -20.11
C ARG A 32 9.18 -18.17 -19.15
N PRO A 33 8.10 -17.36 -19.24
CA PRO A 33 6.93 -17.50 -18.40
C PRO A 33 6.39 -18.93 -18.38
N LEU A 34 5.93 -19.39 -17.22
CA LEU A 34 5.34 -20.68 -16.99
C LEU A 34 3.83 -20.56 -16.79
N ASN A 35 3.09 -21.55 -17.26
CA ASN A 35 1.72 -21.78 -16.83
C ASN A 35 1.74 -22.78 -15.67
N PHE A 36 1.30 -22.32 -14.52
CA PHE A 36 1.12 -23.20 -13.37
C PHE A 36 -0.22 -23.91 -13.48
N GLU A 37 -0.30 -25.14 -12.98
CA GLU A 37 -1.54 -25.89 -12.95
C GLU A 37 -2.53 -25.29 -11.97
N ARG A 38 -2.05 -24.91 -10.77
CA ARG A 38 -2.89 -24.37 -9.72
C ARG A 38 -2.11 -23.39 -8.85
N TYR A 39 -2.80 -22.35 -8.43
CA TYR A 39 -2.38 -21.42 -7.40
C TYR A 39 -3.40 -21.44 -6.28
N GLN A 40 -2.97 -21.71 -5.06
CA GLN A 40 -3.80 -21.76 -3.86
C GLN A 40 -3.34 -20.69 -2.88
N ARG A 41 -4.31 -19.97 -2.33
CA ARG A 41 -4.04 -18.97 -1.31
C ARG A 41 -5.20 -18.88 -0.34
N GLN A 42 -4.85 -18.90 0.95
CA GLN A 42 -5.79 -18.69 2.04
C GLN A 42 -5.25 -17.61 2.96
N ASP A 43 -6.03 -16.54 3.13
CA ASP A 43 -5.66 -15.46 4.02
C ASP A 43 -6.88 -14.93 4.80
N LEU A 44 -6.59 -14.39 5.98
CA LEU A 44 -7.55 -13.67 6.81
C LEU A 44 -7.13 -12.22 6.88
N ARG A 45 -8.01 -11.32 6.46
CA ARG A 45 -7.82 -9.89 6.62
C ARG A 45 -8.77 -9.34 7.65
N THR A 46 -8.23 -8.78 8.72
CA THR A 46 -8.98 -8.08 9.76
C THR A 46 -8.71 -6.59 9.67
N GLY A 47 -9.69 -5.76 10.01
CA GLY A 47 -9.51 -4.32 9.89
C GLY A 47 -10.38 -3.52 10.85
N LEU A 48 -9.81 -2.37 11.26
CA LEU A 48 -10.45 -1.35 12.06
C LEU A 48 -10.51 -0.06 11.26
N ASN A 49 -11.71 0.52 11.14
CA ASN A 49 -11.89 1.84 10.55
C ASN A 49 -12.55 2.76 11.59
N TYR A 50 -11.90 3.88 11.84
CA TYR A 50 -12.39 4.91 12.74
C TYR A 50 -12.44 6.25 12.04
N SER A 51 -13.55 6.96 12.17
CA SER A 51 -13.70 8.30 11.62
C SER A 51 -14.42 9.20 12.60
N ARG A 52 -13.88 10.37 12.86
CA ARG A 52 -14.46 11.35 13.78
C ARG A 52 -14.41 12.76 13.19
N ALA A 53 -15.54 13.45 13.20
CA ALA A 53 -15.57 14.88 12.96
C ALA A 53 -15.15 15.64 14.22
N PHE A 54 -14.46 16.77 14.05
CA PHE A 54 -14.04 17.65 15.14
C PHE A 54 -14.19 19.12 14.73
N GLY A 55 -14.14 20.02 15.71
CA GLY A 55 -14.35 21.45 15.50
C GLY A 55 -15.84 21.81 15.47
N ARG A 56 -16.11 23.10 15.62
CA ARG A 56 -17.47 23.62 15.57
C ARG A 56 -17.82 23.98 14.12
N PRO A 57 -19.04 23.63 13.63
CA PRO A 57 -19.50 24.15 12.35
C PRO A 57 -19.51 25.67 12.42
N ASN A 58 -19.07 26.34 11.35
CA ASN A 58 -19.33 27.76 11.21
C ASN A 58 -20.83 27.95 11.12
N PRO A 59 -21.44 28.89 11.88
CA PRO A 59 -22.83 29.19 11.67
C PRO A 59 -23.00 29.62 10.23
N THR A 60 -23.75 28.82 9.47
CA THR A 60 -24.12 29.17 8.12
C THR A 60 -25.02 30.38 8.20
N THR A 61 -24.53 31.55 7.79
CA THR A 61 -25.36 32.74 7.46
C THR A 61 -26.10 32.42 6.14
N GLY A 62 -26.82 31.30 6.11
CA GLY A 62 -27.78 31.01 5.08
C GLY A 62 -29.11 31.59 5.50
N THR A 63 -29.49 32.74 4.94
CA THR A 63 -30.86 33.19 4.98
C THR A 63 -31.75 32.01 4.55
N PRO A 64 -32.69 31.56 5.40
CA PRO A 64 -33.62 30.51 4.97
C PRO A 64 -34.40 31.01 3.75
N LEU A 65 -34.33 30.27 2.65
CA LEU A 65 -35.21 30.53 1.51
C LEU A 65 -36.64 30.43 2.01
N PRO A 66 -37.48 31.46 1.81
CA PRO A 66 -38.89 31.42 2.23
C PRO A 66 -39.58 30.29 1.46
N GLY A 67 -40.08 29.29 2.18
CA GLY A 67 -40.93 28.23 1.60
C GLY A 67 -40.48 26.78 1.81
N GLN A 68 -39.35 26.49 2.48
CA GLN A 68 -39.07 25.10 2.89
C GLN A 68 -39.56 24.90 4.34
N PRO A 69 -40.46 23.90 4.60
CA PRO A 69 -40.80 23.52 5.97
C PRO A 69 -39.55 23.10 6.70
N GLY A 70 -39.25 23.75 7.82
CA GLY A 70 -38.07 23.50 8.62
C GLY A 70 -38.05 22.06 9.13
N SER A 71 -37.26 21.21 8.53
CA SER A 71 -36.85 19.96 9.14
C SER A 71 -35.77 20.29 10.21
N ALA A 72 -36.20 20.69 11.38
CA ALA A 72 -35.41 20.65 12.59
C ALA A 72 -35.09 19.19 12.88
N ARG A 73 -34.00 18.69 12.34
CA ARG A 73 -33.44 17.40 12.71
C ARG A 73 -32.66 17.58 14.00
N PRO A 74 -32.96 16.84 15.06
CA PRO A 74 -32.17 16.91 16.29
C PRO A 74 -30.69 16.60 15.99
N PRO A 75 -29.74 17.26 16.66
CA PRO A 75 -28.33 16.98 16.49
C PRO A 75 -28.08 15.53 16.89
N VAL A 76 -27.69 14.70 15.91
CA VAL A 76 -27.20 13.35 16.20
C VAL A 76 -25.83 13.55 16.88
N PRO A 77 -25.64 13.03 18.09
CA PRO A 77 -24.33 13.08 18.74
C PRO A 77 -23.31 12.44 17.81
N GLY A 78 -22.17 13.08 17.61
CA GLY A 78 -21.12 12.64 16.68
C GLY A 78 -20.70 11.20 16.98
N GLY A 79 -21.28 10.25 16.30
CA GLY A 79 -20.96 8.83 16.41
C GLY A 79 -19.63 8.56 15.71
N GLY A 80 -18.56 8.39 16.47
CA GLY A 80 -17.38 7.68 16.02
C GLY A 80 -17.79 6.21 15.82
N GLY A 81 -17.91 5.78 14.56
CA GLY A 81 -18.20 4.38 14.24
C GLY A 81 -16.91 3.60 14.11
N VAL A 82 -16.78 2.51 14.84
CA VAL A 82 -15.75 1.48 14.62
C VAL A 82 -16.39 0.41 13.75
N MET A 83 -15.82 0.16 12.59
CA MET A 83 -16.22 -0.95 11.73
C MET A 83 -15.10 -1.99 11.73
N ILE A 84 -15.40 -3.17 12.23
CA ILE A 84 -14.50 -4.32 12.13
C ILE A 84 -14.89 -5.07 10.86
N VAL A 85 -13.96 -5.17 9.91
CA VAL A 85 -14.16 -5.92 8.68
C VAL A 85 -13.35 -7.21 8.77
N THR A 86 -14.04 -8.34 8.73
CA THR A 86 -13.45 -9.67 8.60
C THR A 86 -13.96 -10.28 7.30
N GLY A 87 -13.06 -10.64 6.40
CA GLY A 87 -13.46 -11.26 5.15
C GLY A 87 -12.28 -11.85 4.38
N PRO A 88 -12.50 -12.82 3.48
CA PRO A 88 -11.46 -13.34 2.60
C PRO A 88 -10.94 -12.24 1.66
N GLY A 89 -9.64 -12.20 1.53
CA GLY A 89 -8.87 -11.09 0.99
C GLY A 89 -9.19 -10.65 -0.42
N GLY A 90 -9.72 -9.46 -0.53
CA GLY A 90 -9.61 -8.62 -1.71
C GLY A 90 -8.57 -7.52 -1.45
N GLY A 91 -7.28 -7.85 -1.50
CA GLY A 91 -6.22 -6.85 -1.36
C GLY A 91 -6.10 -5.99 -2.62
N PRO A 92 -5.72 -4.70 -2.51
CA PRO A 92 -5.25 -3.97 -3.68
C PRO A 92 -4.00 -4.67 -4.23
N PRO A 93 -3.78 -4.66 -5.56
CA PRO A 93 -2.64 -5.32 -6.18
C PRO A 93 -1.32 -4.78 -5.59
N PRO A 94 -0.32 -5.65 -5.36
CA PRO A 94 0.99 -5.24 -4.89
C PRO A 94 1.68 -4.42 -5.99
N GLY A 95 2.15 -3.24 -5.64
CA GLY A 95 3.02 -2.44 -6.49
C GLY A 95 2.30 -1.39 -7.34
N GLY A 96 1.83 -0.37 -6.72
CA GLY A 96 1.46 0.87 -7.37
C GLY A 96 1.46 1.99 -6.35
N GLY A 97 2.38 2.93 -6.49
CA GLY A 97 2.36 4.15 -5.70
C GLY A 97 0.96 4.75 -5.73
N GLY A 98 0.23 4.61 -4.63
CA GLY A 98 -1.15 5.00 -4.51
C GLY A 98 -1.33 6.48 -4.79
N GLN A 99 -1.59 6.81 -6.04
CA GLN A 99 -2.16 8.12 -6.34
C GLN A 99 -3.55 8.15 -5.72
N PHE A 100 -3.69 8.95 -4.65
CA PHE A 100 -5.01 9.29 -4.15
C PHE A 100 -5.83 9.91 -5.29
N ARG A 101 -6.69 9.16 -5.90
CA ARG A 101 -7.83 9.72 -6.59
C ARG A 101 -8.78 10.21 -5.50
N MET A 102 -8.70 11.48 -5.16
CA MET A 102 -9.86 12.16 -4.60
C MET A 102 -10.99 11.97 -5.62
N GLY A 103 -11.92 11.08 -5.30
CA GLY A 103 -13.10 10.87 -6.09
C GLY A 103 -13.82 12.19 -6.25
N GLY A 104 -13.68 12.80 -7.43
CA GLY A 104 -14.60 13.80 -7.90
C GLY A 104 -15.95 13.10 -8.03
N GLY A 105 -16.92 13.52 -7.21
CA GLY A 105 -18.23 12.94 -7.16
C GLY A 105 -18.92 13.00 -8.51
N GLY A 106 -18.99 11.83 -9.19
CA GLY A 106 -19.99 11.58 -10.19
C GLY A 106 -21.31 11.21 -9.49
N PRO A 107 -22.47 11.67 -9.99
CA PRO A 107 -23.75 11.41 -9.34
C PRO A 107 -24.27 10.01 -9.72
N ARG A 108 -23.89 8.96 -8.98
CA ARG A 108 -24.60 7.67 -8.93
C ARG A 108 -23.85 6.65 -8.08
N GLY A 109 -24.35 6.46 -6.86
CA GLY A 109 -23.90 5.40 -5.96
C GLY A 109 -24.13 5.81 -4.51
N GLY A 110 -25.21 5.34 -3.91
CA GLY A 110 -25.74 5.75 -2.61
C GLY A 110 -24.84 5.48 -1.40
N GLY A 111 -23.78 6.22 -1.25
CA GLY A 111 -23.10 6.43 0.01
C GLY A 111 -23.38 7.87 0.44
N ARG A 112 -24.21 8.07 1.44
CA ARG A 112 -24.38 9.37 2.10
C ARG A 112 -23.05 9.75 2.78
N GLY A 113 -22.05 10.18 1.99
CA GLY A 113 -20.92 10.92 2.49
C GLY A 113 -21.47 12.13 3.25
N MET A 114 -21.35 12.14 4.57
CA MET A 114 -21.73 13.30 5.37
C MET A 114 -20.96 14.50 4.83
N ALA A 115 -21.66 15.40 4.14
CA ALA A 115 -21.09 16.65 3.67
C ALA A 115 -20.47 17.35 4.87
N MET A 116 -19.20 17.64 4.80
CA MET A 116 -18.51 18.38 5.87
C MET A 116 -19.06 19.80 5.91
N GLN A 117 -19.49 20.22 7.08
CA GLN A 117 -19.90 21.61 7.28
C GLN A 117 -18.65 22.51 7.33
N PRO A 118 -18.71 23.74 6.80
CA PRO A 118 -17.62 24.69 6.90
C PRO A 118 -17.16 24.85 8.36
N GLY A 119 -15.85 24.87 8.60
CA GLY A 119 -15.27 24.97 9.94
C GLY A 119 -15.06 23.64 10.67
N GLN A 120 -15.71 22.57 10.25
CA GLN A 120 -15.44 21.24 10.79
C GLN A 120 -14.22 20.59 10.12
N GLY A 121 -13.50 19.81 10.90
CA GLY A 121 -12.46 18.91 10.44
C GLY A 121 -12.91 17.46 10.58
N ARG A 122 -12.15 16.55 9.98
CA ARG A 122 -12.32 15.11 10.12
C ARG A 122 -10.98 14.44 10.35
N PHE A 123 -10.98 13.50 11.26
CA PHE A 123 -9.92 12.54 11.47
C PHE A 123 -10.39 11.17 11.00
N ASN A 124 -9.54 10.46 10.28
CA ASN A 124 -9.78 9.08 9.85
C ASN A 124 -8.55 8.24 10.25
N LEU A 125 -8.81 7.04 10.72
CA LEU A 125 -7.81 6.02 11.01
C LEU A 125 -8.32 4.69 10.46
N SER A 126 -7.48 4.01 9.69
CA SER A 126 -7.73 2.65 9.23
C SER A 126 -6.52 1.80 9.55
N LEU A 127 -6.74 0.62 10.09
CA LEU A 127 -5.71 -0.35 10.40
C LEU A 127 -6.17 -1.70 9.88
N TYR A 128 -5.33 -2.36 9.10
CA TYR A 128 -5.61 -3.68 8.56
C TYR A 128 -4.44 -4.61 8.86
N HIS A 129 -4.77 -5.82 9.28
CA HIS A 129 -3.83 -6.92 9.42
C HIS A 129 -4.24 -8.03 8.46
N THR A 130 -3.30 -8.53 7.68
CA THR A 130 -3.48 -9.71 6.83
C THR A 130 -2.58 -10.82 7.36
N TYR A 131 -3.19 -11.96 7.66
CA TYR A 131 -2.48 -13.19 8.02
C TYR A 131 -2.74 -14.22 6.94
N ARG A 132 -1.67 -14.83 6.41
CA ARG A 132 -1.73 -15.86 5.37
C ARG A 132 -1.49 -17.21 5.99
N PHE A 133 -2.41 -18.13 5.71
CA PHE A 133 -2.34 -19.52 6.16
C PHE A 133 -1.66 -20.40 5.10
N GLU A 134 -1.88 -20.06 3.82
CA GLU A 134 -1.46 -20.84 2.66
C GLU A 134 -1.19 -19.87 1.49
N ASP A 135 -0.10 -20.07 0.77
CA ASP A 135 0.22 -19.37 -0.48
C ASP A 135 1.13 -20.29 -1.32
N GLU A 136 0.52 -21.18 -2.13
CA GLU A 136 1.19 -22.29 -2.78
C GLU A 136 0.97 -22.28 -4.29
N ILE A 137 1.97 -22.76 -5.01
CA ILE A 137 1.92 -22.95 -6.46
C ILE A 137 2.18 -24.40 -6.79
N VAL A 138 1.22 -25.06 -7.43
CA VAL A 138 1.38 -26.37 -8.05
C VAL A 138 1.79 -26.15 -9.50
N ILE A 139 3.00 -26.57 -9.85
CA ILE A 139 3.54 -26.37 -11.20
C ILE A 139 2.88 -27.35 -12.17
N ALA A 140 2.85 -28.63 -11.82
CA ALA A 140 2.17 -29.69 -12.54
C ALA A 140 1.96 -30.89 -11.62
N ASP A 141 1.05 -31.81 -12.00
CA ASP A 141 0.81 -33.06 -11.25
C ASP A 141 2.10 -33.87 -11.09
N GLY A 142 2.34 -34.33 -9.86
CA GLY A 142 3.51 -35.15 -9.53
C GLY A 142 4.82 -34.37 -9.33
N LEU A 143 4.80 -33.04 -9.43
CA LEU A 143 5.93 -32.20 -9.13
C LEU A 143 5.78 -31.57 -7.72
N PRO A 144 6.90 -31.17 -7.07
CA PRO A 144 6.86 -30.46 -5.81
C PRO A 144 6.01 -29.18 -5.89
N THR A 145 5.25 -28.93 -4.84
CA THR A 145 4.50 -27.67 -4.67
C THR A 145 5.45 -26.59 -4.15
N LEU A 146 5.40 -25.40 -4.73
CA LEU A 146 6.15 -24.27 -4.22
C LEU A 146 5.36 -23.63 -3.06
N ASP A 147 5.96 -23.59 -1.86
CA ASP A 147 5.41 -22.89 -0.72
C ASP A 147 5.99 -21.47 -0.62
N LEU A 148 5.21 -20.48 -1.04
CA LEU A 148 5.65 -19.08 -1.03
C LEU A 148 5.74 -18.48 0.36
N LEU A 149 5.18 -19.15 1.39
CA LEU A 149 5.29 -18.73 2.79
C LEU A 149 6.55 -19.29 3.47
N ASP A 150 7.15 -20.35 2.89
CA ASP A 150 8.27 -21.04 3.48
C ASP A 150 9.23 -21.59 2.41
N GLY A 151 10.28 -20.86 2.13
CA GLY A 151 11.39 -21.30 1.28
C GLY A 151 11.32 -20.96 -0.20
N ASP A 152 10.14 -20.77 -0.77
CA ASP A 152 9.98 -20.46 -2.19
C ASP A 152 9.59 -19.01 -2.46
N ALA A 153 9.90 -18.50 -3.65
CA ALA A 153 9.51 -17.17 -4.09
C ALA A 153 9.30 -17.07 -5.60
N THR A 154 8.45 -16.14 -6.00
CA THR A 154 8.23 -15.76 -7.40
C THR A 154 8.72 -14.35 -7.70
N SER A 155 9.44 -13.73 -6.80
CA SER A 155 9.96 -12.37 -6.95
C SER A 155 11.35 -12.23 -6.35
N SER A 156 12.11 -11.24 -6.82
CA SER A 156 13.41 -10.88 -6.24
C SER A 156 13.32 -10.23 -4.84
N ARG A 157 12.12 -10.01 -4.32
CA ARG A 157 11.91 -9.39 -2.99
C ARG A 157 11.59 -10.41 -1.90
N GLY A 158 11.95 -11.67 -2.10
CA GLY A 158 11.68 -12.77 -1.18
C GLY A 158 10.35 -13.45 -1.42
N GLY A 159 10.00 -14.38 -0.53
CA GLY A 159 8.72 -15.06 -0.49
C GLY A 159 7.56 -14.16 -0.10
N THR A 160 6.41 -14.76 0.14
CA THR A 160 5.22 -14.06 0.62
C THR A 160 5.27 -13.96 2.15
N PRO A 161 5.16 -12.77 2.76
CA PRO A 161 5.14 -12.64 4.22
C PRO A 161 3.86 -13.23 4.80
N LYS A 162 3.96 -13.97 5.93
CA LYS A 162 2.79 -14.49 6.66
C LYS A 162 1.96 -13.36 7.25
N ASN A 163 2.61 -12.31 7.76
CA ASN A 163 1.96 -11.16 8.38
C ASN A 163 2.23 -9.87 7.62
N GLU A 164 1.18 -9.09 7.38
CA GLU A 164 1.26 -7.73 6.87
C GLU A 164 0.35 -6.79 7.66
N LEU A 165 0.84 -5.60 8.00
CA LEU A 165 0.08 -4.54 8.61
C LEU A 165 0.03 -3.33 7.69
N GLN A 166 -1.17 -2.78 7.52
CA GLN A 166 -1.39 -1.56 6.77
C GLN A 166 -2.11 -0.57 7.68
N ALA A 167 -1.54 0.61 7.86
CA ALA A 167 -2.15 1.69 8.61
C ALA A 167 -2.30 2.93 7.74
N GLN A 168 -3.43 3.58 7.87
CA GLN A 168 -3.71 4.85 7.21
C GLN A 168 -4.30 5.80 8.23
N ALA A 169 -3.72 6.99 8.37
CA ALA A 169 -4.26 8.06 9.18
C ALA A 169 -4.44 9.31 8.33
N GLY A 170 -5.49 10.07 8.57
CA GLY A 170 -5.73 11.31 7.87
C GLY A 170 -6.43 12.33 8.74
N VAL A 171 -6.02 13.57 8.61
CA VAL A 171 -6.68 14.72 9.22
C VAL A 171 -6.92 15.79 8.16
N PHE A 172 -8.11 16.35 8.18
CA PHE A 172 -8.48 17.40 7.24
C PHE A 172 -9.30 18.46 7.95
N ARG A 173 -8.99 19.75 7.74
CA ARG A 173 -9.76 20.89 8.21
C ARG A 173 -9.46 22.15 7.38
N ASN A 174 -10.50 22.90 7.02
CA ASN A 174 -10.38 24.22 6.38
C ASN A 174 -9.40 24.25 5.19
N GLY A 175 -9.52 23.29 4.28
CA GLY A 175 -8.67 23.19 3.09
C GLY A 175 -7.23 22.73 3.34
N MET A 176 -6.90 22.36 4.56
CA MET A 176 -5.62 21.72 4.88
C MET A 176 -5.85 20.27 5.26
N GLY A 177 -4.93 19.42 4.86
CA GLY A 177 -4.96 18.02 5.27
C GLY A 177 -3.59 17.41 5.31
N ALA A 178 -3.46 16.38 6.14
CA ALA A 178 -2.31 15.52 6.20
C ALA A 178 -2.80 14.06 6.16
N PHE A 179 -2.12 13.24 5.39
CA PHE A 179 -2.37 11.81 5.28
C PHE A 179 -1.06 11.07 5.47
N MET A 180 -1.11 10.03 6.26
CA MET A 180 0.00 9.12 6.51
C MET A 180 -0.42 7.70 6.13
N PHE A 181 0.47 7.01 5.45
CA PHE A 181 0.38 5.59 5.19
C PHE A 181 1.58 4.90 5.81
N ALA A 182 1.33 3.80 6.46
CA ALA A 182 2.37 2.92 6.94
C ALA A 182 2.03 1.49 6.48
N ASN A 183 3.02 0.82 5.92
CA ASN A 183 2.95 -0.59 5.58
C ASN A 183 4.11 -1.29 6.28
N TRP A 184 3.81 -2.35 6.98
CA TRP A 184 4.78 -3.28 7.52
C TRP A 184 4.53 -4.65 6.94
N ARG A 185 5.60 -5.31 6.54
CA ARG A 185 5.63 -6.71 6.13
C ARG A 185 6.63 -7.48 6.99
N GLU A 186 6.27 -8.67 7.35
CA GLU A 186 7.17 -9.62 8.01
C GLU A 186 8.32 -10.02 7.08
N GLY A 187 9.45 -10.42 7.65
CA GLY A 187 10.54 -11.01 6.92
C GLY A 187 10.16 -12.34 6.29
N THR A 188 10.88 -12.73 5.24
CA THR A 188 10.69 -14.00 4.53
C THR A 188 12.02 -14.68 4.32
N ARG A 189 11.98 -15.99 4.01
CA ARG A 189 13.16 -16.77 3.71
C ARG A 189 12.99 -17.43 2.34
N ILE A 190 14.10 -17.60 1.65
CA ILE A 190 14.20 -18.46 0.47
C ILE A 190 15.22 -19.52 0.78
N ASP A 191 14.83 -20.78 0.70
CA ASP A 191 15.73 -21.92 0.90
C ASP A 191 16.60 -22.10 -0.33
N GLY A 192 17.88 -22.38 -0.06
CA GLY A 192 18.97 -22.30 -1.01
C GLY A 192 18.71 -22.85 -2.37
N GLY A 193 18.73 -21.95 -3.35
CA GLY A 193 18.72 -22.32 -4.74
C GLY A 193 19.98 -23.07 -5.14
N VAL A 194 20.21 -23.13 -6.42
CA VAL A 194 21.37 -23.76 -7.02
C VAL A 194 22.66 -23.09 -6.59
N GLY A 195 23.31 -23.63 -5.61
CA GLY A 195 24.45 -23.07 -4.90
C GLY A 195 24.32 -23.21 -3.39
N GLY A 196 23.13 -23.60 -2.91
CA GLY A 196 22.92 -24.05 -1.53
C GLY A 196 22.93 -22.96 -0.48
N GLN A 197 22.55 -21.73 -0.82
CA GLN A 197 22.55 -20.61 0.13
C GLN A 197 21.15 -20.14 0.41
N ASP A 198 20.78 -20.23 1.67
CA ASP A 198 19.54 -19.63 2.14
C ASP A 198 19.67 -18.11 2.19
N LEU A 199 18.59 -17.44 1.82
CA LEU A 199 18.49 -15.99 1.87
C LEU A 199 17.37 -15.57 2.82
N ASP A 200 17.74 -14.82 3.84
CA ASP A 200 16.79 -14.22 4.78
C ASP A 200 16.53 -12.76 4.42
N PHE A 201 15.28 -12.44 4.17
CA PHE A 201 14.79 -11.11 3.85
C PHE A 201 14.21 -10.46 5.09
N SER A 202 14.72 -9.30 5.46
CA SER A 202 14.24 -8.59 6.65
C SER A 202 12.77 -8.18 6.54
N GLY A 203 12.11 -8.03 7.68
CA GLY A 203 10.85 -7.29 7.73
C GLY A 203 11.06 -5.84 7.33
N GLN A 204 10.10 -5.25 6.62
CA GLN A 204 10.23 -3.88 6.12
C GLN A 204 9.04 -3.02 6.55
N THR A 205 9.32 -1.83 7.08
CA THR A 205 8.32 -0.81 7.38
C THR A 205 8.52 0.39 6.46
N THR A 206 7.52 0.72 5.67
CA THR A 206 7.52 1.94 4.86
C THR A 206 6.45 2.91 5.35
N VAL A 207 6.82 4.18 5.52
CA VAL A 207 5.88 5.23 5.91
C VAL A 207 5.91 6.34 4.86
N SER A 208 4.74 6.73 4.39
CA SER A 208 4.57 7.85 3.45
C SER A 208 3.68 8.93 4.07
N LEU A 209 4.05 10.18 3.85
CA LEU A 209 3.34 11.36 4.34
C LEU A 209 2.95 12.25 3.17
N ASN A 210 1.71 12.71 3.18
CA ASN A 210 1.21 13.67 2.22
C ASN A 210 0.51 14.81 2.94
N ILE A 211 0.96 16.05 2.73
CA ILE A 211 0.39 17.26 3.31
C ILE A 211 -0.06 18.16 2.19
N PHE A 212 -1.27 18.68 2.27
CA PHE A 212 -1.75 19.62 1.28
C PHE A 212 -2.43 20.85 1.90
N VAL A 213 -2.39 21.93 1.16
CA VAL A 213 -3.05 23.20 1.50
C VAL A 213 -3.79 23.70 0.26
N ASP A 214 -5.10 23.86 0.36
CA ASP A 214 -5.92 24.58 -0.61
C ASP A 214 -5.92 26.07 -0.23
N LEU A 215 -5.20 26.84 -1.02
CA LEU A 215 -5.01 28.26 -0.75
C LEU A 215 -6.29 29.09 -0.96
N ASN A 216 -7.26 28.60 -1.73
CA ASN A 216 -8.57 29.25 -1.87
C ASN A 216 -9.32 29.39 -0.55
N GLN A 217 -9.12 28.46 0.37
CA GLN A 217 -9.79 28.50 1.67
C GLN A 217 -9.06 29.40 2.69
N ARG A 218 -8.01 30.09 2.25
CA ARG A 218 -7.21 31.06 3.03
C ARG A 218 -7.49 32.48 2.54
N THR A 219 -8.68 32.97 2.83
CA THR A 219 -9.14 34.28 2.35
C THR A 219 -8.13 35.40 2.61
N SER A 220 -7.57 35.49 3.82
CA SER A 220 -6.55 36.50 4.16
C SER A 220 -5.28 36.41 3.31
N TRP A 221 -4.89 35.22 2.86
CA TRP A 221 -3.73 35.03 1.97
C TRP A 221 -4.08 35.39 0.53
N VAL A 222 -5.28 35.01 0.07
CA VAL A 222 -5.77 35.32 -1.28
C VAL A 222 -6.01 36.82 -1.43
N GLU A 223 -6.53 37.49 -0.43
CA GLU A 223 -6.71 38.98 -0.41
C GLU A 223 -5.36 39.70 -0.51
N ARG A 224 -4.36 39.22 0.23
CA ARG A 224 -3.01 39.84 0.21
C ARG A 224 -2.24 39.49 -1.06
N PHE A 225 -2.44 38.27 -1.59
CA PHE A 225 -1.77 37.76 -2.77
C PHE A 225 -2.79 37.09 -3.74
N PRO A 226 -3.45 37.89 -4.61
CA PRO A 226 -4.49 37.40 -5.51
C PRO A 226 -4.01 36.28 -6.45
N ILE A 227 -2.72 36.20 -6.70
CA ILE A 227 -2.10 35.13 -7.49
C ILE A 227 -2.32 33.73 -6.89
N LEU A 228 -2.59 33.63 -5.58
CA LEU A 228 -2.85 32.38 -4.89
C LEU A 228 -4.27 31.85 -5.07
N LYS A 229 -5.19 32.66 -5.64
CA LYS A 229 -6.54 32.21 -5.96
C LYS A 229 -6.51 31.03 -6.93
N GLY A 230 -7.27 29.98 -6.65
CA GLY A 230 -7.27 28.76 -7.45
C GLY A 230 -6.04 27.86 -7.28
N SER A 231 -5.20 28.14 -6.29
CA SER A 231 -3.95 27.42 -6.09
C SER A 231 -4.03 26.39 -4.97
N ARG A 232 -3.30 25.29 -5.14
CA ARG A 232 -3.11 24.22 -4.16
C ARG A 232 -1.64 23.82 -4.09
N LEU A 233 -1.13 23.67 -2.89
CA LEU A 233 0.21 23.18 -2.60
C LEU A 233 0.11 21.78 -2.02
N ASN A 234 0.97 20.86 -2.44
CA ASN A 234 1.06 19.50 -1.95
C ASN A 234 2.51 19.11 -1.72
N LEU A 235 2.82 18.65 -0.51
CA LEU A 235 4.10 18.06 -0.14
C LEU A 235 3.89 16.56 0.08
N GLY A 236 4.61 15.74 -0.68
CA GLY A 236 4.64 14.29 -0.54
C GLY A 236 6.02 13.81 -0.12
N VAL A 237 6.07 12.92 0.86
CA VAL A 237 7.29 12.21 1.23
C VAL A 237 6.96 10.73 1.22
N ASN A 238 7.60 9.97 0.33
CA ASN A 238 7.50 8.53 0.32
C ASN A 238 8.70 7.92 1.02
N ASN A 239 8.49 6.80 1.69
CA ASN A 239 9.51 6.11 2.47
C ASN A 239 10.26 7.08 3.41
N LEU A 240 9.50 7.70 4.33
CA LEU A 240 9.96 8.77 5.24
C LEU A 240 11.25 8.40 6.00
N PHE A 241 11.40 7.14 6.37
CA PHE A 241 12.52 6.65 7.15
C PHE A 241 13.65 6.04 6.30
N ASP A 242 13.55 6.12 4.97
CA ASP A 242 14.50 5.50 4.03
C ASP A 242 14.70 4.01 4.29
N SER A 243 13.62 3.32 4.67
CA SER A 243 13.63 1.89 4.95
C SER A 243 13.93 1.12 3.67
N ARG A 244 14.89 0.21 3.73
CA ARG A 244 15.28 -0.66 2.62
C ARG A 244 15.13 -2.11 3.03
N LEU A 245 14.88 -2.95 2.05
CA LEU A 245 14.86 -4.39 2.25
C LEU A 245 16.31 -4.88 2.39
N GLU A 246 16.63 -5.45 3.54
CA GLU A 246 17.93 -6.06 3.80
C GLU A 246 17.83 -7.55 3.58
N VAL A 247 18.87 -8.11 2.92
CA VAL A 247 18.97 -9.53 2.66
C VAL A 247 20.29 -10.02 3.28
N THR A 248 20.22 -11.13 3.97
CA THR A 248 21.38 -11.80 4.56
C THR A 248 21.46 -13.23 4.02
N SER A 249 22.67 -13.74 3.91
CA SER A 249 22.95 -15.11 3.47
C SER A 249 23.76 -15.84 4.53
N GLN A 250 23.42 -17.10 4.77
CA GLN A 250 24.19 -17.93 5.70
C GLN A 250 25.43 -18.48 5.01
N GLY A 251 26.56 -17.80 5.20
CA GLY A 251 27.89 -18.36 4.85
C GLY A 251 28.55 -17.83 3.59
N SER A 252 27.99 -16.86 2.90
CA SER A 252 28.63 -16.21 1.75
C SER A 252 28.11 -14.78 1.50
N ASP A 253 28.72 -14.11 0.55
CA ASP A 253 28.28 -12.78 0.11
C ASP A 253 26.88 -12.84 -0.52
N VAL A 254 26.03 -11.88 -0.16
CA VAL A 254 24.71 -11.71 -0.77
C VAL A 254 24.88 -11.36 -2.25
N PRO A 255 24.23 -12.09 -3.19
CA PRO A 255 24.31 -11.79 -4.59
C PRO A 255 23.90 -10.35 -4.91
N LEU A 256 24.55 -9.75 -5.91
CA LEU A 256 24.41 -8.33 -6.25
C LEU A 256 22.95 -7.88 -6.46
N ASN A 257 22.12 -8.72 -7.09
CA ASN A 257 20.71 -8.45 -7.35
C ASN A 257 19.82 -8.43 -6.08
N TYR A 258 20.33 -8.88 -4.94
CA TYR A 258 19.66 -8.83 -3.65
C TYR A 258 20.24 -7.77 -2.70
N GLN A 259 21.18 -6.98 -3.15
CA GLN A 259 21.69 -5.87 -2.36
C GLN A 259 20.65 -4.74 -2.27
N PRO A 260 20.58 -4.01 -1.14
CA PRO A 260 19.55 -3.00 -0.91
C PRO A 260 19.44 -1.93 -2.00
N ASP A 261 20.56 -1.50 -2.57
CA ASP A 261 20.60 -0.49 -3.62
C ASP A 261 19.99 -0.97 -4.95
N TYR A 262 19.97 -2.28 -5.20
CA TYR A 262 19.30 -2.87 -6.36
C TYR A 262 17.82 -3.14 -6.10
N LEU A 263 17.48 -3.56 -4.88
CA LEU A 263 16.09 -3.88 -4.52
C LEU A 263 15.23 -2.63 -4.33
N ASP A 264 15.80 -1.58 -3.73
CA ASP A 264 15.13 -0.31 -3.43
C ASP A 264 15.99 0.90 -3.89
N PRO A 265 16.18 1.08 -5.22
CA PRO A 265 17.12 2.07 -5.75
C PRO A 265 16.71 3.52 -5.46
N GLN A 266 15.43 3.79 -5.24
CA GLN A 266 14.94 5.15 -5.02
C GLN A 266 15.03 5.60 -3.56
N GLY A 267 14.91 4.66 -2.59
CA GLY A 267 14.86 5.01 -1.18
C GLY A 267 13.77 6.04 -0.85
N ARG A 268 14.12 7.04 -0.02
CA ARG A 268 13.21 8.14 0.32
C ARG A 268 13.09 9.13 -0.83
N THR A 269 11.85 9.49 -1.19
CA THR A 269 11.57 10.51 -2.19
C THR A 269 10.72 11.64 -1.61
N VAL A 270 11.03 12.88 -1.99
CA VAL A 270 10.30 14.07 -1.60
C VAL A 270 9.78 14.78 -2.85
N SER A 271 8.51 15.12 -2.85
CA SER A 271 7.86 15.81 -3.96
C SER A 271 7.13 17.06 -3.45
N LEU A 272 7.28 18.17 -4.16
CA LEU A 272 6.52 19.39 -3.94
C LEU A 272 5.75 19.73 -5.21
N THR A 273 4.41 19.76 -5.11
CA THR A 273 3.54 20.04 -6.24
C THR A 273 2.76 21.32 -5.99
N PHE A 274 2.87 22.26 -6.89
CA PHE A 274 2.03 23.45 -6.95
C PHE A 274 1.07 23.33 -8.13
N ARG A 275 -0.21 23.42 -7.86
CA ARG A 275 -1.26 23.38 -8.88
C ARG A 275 -2.04 24.69 -8.85
N LYS A 276 -2.22 25.31 -10.00
CA LYS A 276 -3.05 26.49 -10.17
C LYS A 276 -4.10 26.25 -11.25
N ILE A 277 -5.34 26.66 -10.97
CA ILE A 277 -6.43 26.69 -11.95
C ILE A 277 -6.49 28.11 -12.47
N LEU A 278 -6.31 28.27 -13.77
CA LEU A 278 -6.45 29.52 -14.49
C LEU A 278 -7.91 29.60 -14.99
N PHE A 279 -8.57 30.69 -14.67
CA PHE A 279 -9.95 30.99 -15.12
C PHE A 279 -9.90 32.08 -16.19
#